data_90428435804c810a10a16be1b0a24015
#
_entry.id   90428435804c810a10a16be1b0a24015
#
_cell.length_a   1.000
_cell.length_b   1.000
_cell.length_c   1.000
_cell.angle_alpha   90.00
_cell.angle_beta   90.00
_cell.angle_gamma   90.00
#
_symmetry.space_group_name_H-M   'P 1'
#
loop_
_entity.id
_entity.type
_entity.pdbx_description
1 polymer ?
#
loop_
_entity_poly.entity_id
_entity_poly.type
_entity_poly.pdbx_seq_one_letter_code
_entity_poly.pdbx_strand_id
1 'polypeptide(L)'
;MLYGRERFYMTGNIVIFVTDQRQSNLAACLPGKIHRLDWRRGVEKEEALEVLDNSKYLVLPVPVTKIERNHDVNFILKEELTGKKERDWILFGGVFGPEWRQRCEDAGTEYYDMMTDAVVVHRNACITAEATVAEILKYSDYSIRGQKIIVSGYGRCGKEIARVLSAMGAKVTVLARSAEARRLARTEGHEAVDFSYGPEEAYGARTVVNTVPALVIREPMIREMHSDAVIIDIASRPGGTDLMAAETYGIKVVAALGLPGLYTTKSSAKVLADAILEHSKIRQDGKEAKTWIYQIAI
;
A
#
# COMPACT_ATOMS: atom_id res chain seq x y z
N MET A 1 28.49 -14.88 15.21
CA MET A 1 27.69 -16.12 15.10
C MET A 1 26.97 -16.08 13.77
N LEU A 2 27.36 -16.93 12.83
CA LEU A 2 26.77 -17.06 11.52
C LEU A 2 25.46 -17.86 11.68
N TYR A 3 24.32 -17.19 11.60
CA TYR A 3 23.04 -17.87 11.45
C TYR A 3 23.05 -18.61 10.11
N GLY A 4 22.96 -19.93 10.18
CA GLY A 4 22.86 -20.79 9.02
C GLY A 4 21.74 -20.31 8.11
N ARG A 5 22.08 -19.98 6.87
CA ARG A 5 21.09 -19.75 5.81
C ARG A 5 20.45 -21.10 5.49
N GLU A 6 19.41 -21.48 6.20
CA GLU A 6 18.50 -22.50 5.69
C GLU A 6 17.96 -22.03 4.36
N ARG A 7 18.32 -22.71 3.29
CA ARG A 7 17.82 -22.43 1.95
C ARG A 7 16.40 -22.98 1.87
N PHE A 8 15.43 -22.10 2.09
CA PHE A 8 14.04 -22.43 1.85
C PHE A 8 13.79 -22.47 0.33
N TYR A 9 13.45 -23.63 -0.16
CA TYR A 9 13.08 -23.81 -1.56
C TYR A 9 11.56 -23.91 -1.63
N MET A 10 10.92 -22.92 -2.28
CA MET A 10 9.57 -23.12 -2.77
C MET A 10 9.64 -24.20 -3.84
N THR A 11 9.00 -25.34 -3.60
CA THR A 11 8.96 -26.42 -4.58
C THR A 11 7.90 -26.13 -5.63
N GLY A 12 8.32 -25.66 -6.80
CA GLY A 12 7.44 -25.32 -7.93
C GLY A 12 7.78 -23.98 -8.55
N ASN A 13 7.22 -23.76 -9.73
CA ASN A 13 7.41 -22.50 -10.47
C ASN A 13 6.58 -21.39 -9.87
N ILE A 14 7.13 -20.19 -9.87
CA ILE A 14 6.50 -18.97 -9.39
C ILE A 14 6.19 -18.06 -10.58
N VAL A 15 4.96 -17.60 -10.68
CA VAL A 15 4.57 -16.55 -11.64
C VAL A 15 4.38 -15.24 -10.88
N ILE A 16 5.03 -14.18 -11.33
CA ILE A 16 4.85 -12.84 -10.81
C ILE A 16 4.18 -11.97 -11.86
N PHE A 17 3.01 -11.46 -11.53
CA PHE A 17 2.28 -10.48 -12.35
C PHE A 17 2.83 -9.08 -12.10
N VAL A 18 3.57 -8.56 -13.08
CA VAL A 18 4.29 -7.29 -12.92
C VAL A 18 3.47 -6.13 -13.44
N THR A 19 3.00 -5.27 -12.53
CA THR A 19 2.26 -4.02 -12.84
C THR A 19 3.04 -2.77 -12.43
N ASP A 20 4.07 -2.92 -11.60
CA ASP A 20 4.94 -1.84 -11.14
C ASP A 20 6.37 -2.33 -10.85
N GLN A 21 7.28 -1.41 -10.54
CA GLN A 21 8.69 -1.72 -10.31
C GLN A 21 8.94 -2.59 -9.06
N ARG A 22 8.07 -2.49 -8.05
CA ARG A 22 8.13 -3.33 -6.85
C ARG A 22 8.03 -4.82 -7.20
N GLN A 23 7.07 -5.18 -8.05
CA GLN A 23 6.88 -6.57 -8.48
C GLN A 23 8.02 -7.04 -9.40
N SER A 24 8.58 -6.16 -10.24
CA SER A 24 9.81 -6.49 -10.97
C SER A 24 10.96 -6.86 -10.05
N ASN A 25 11.13 -6.11 -8.95
CA ASN A 25 12.19 -6.36 -7.97
C ASN A 25 11.91 -7.59 -7.09
N LEU A 26 10.65 -7.95 -6.91
CA LEU A 26 10.23 -9.10 -6.09
C LEU A 26 10.83 -10.41 -6.62
N ALA A 27 10.96 -10.55 -7.93
CA ALA A 27 11.59 -11.72 -8.54
C ALA A 27 13.04 -11.96 -8.11
N ALA A 28 13.77 -10.90 -7.74
CA ALA A 28 15.13 -11.03 -7.24
C ALA A 28 15.20 -11.42 -5.74
N CYS A 29 14.06 -11.40 -5.05
CA CYS A 29 13.95 -11.67 -3.61
C CYS A 29 13.42 -13.08 -3.31
N LEU A 30 12.84 -13.77 -4.29
CA LEU A 30 12.25 -15.11 -4.13
C LEU A 30 13.19 -16.19 -4.70
N PRO A 31 13.24 -17.37 -4.10
CA PRO A 31 13.99 -18.51 -4.63
C PRO A 31 13.20 -19.25 -5.72
N GLY A 32 13.89 -20.09 -6.51
CA GLY A 32 13.26 -20.98 -7.49
C GLY A 32 13.18 -20.45 -8.90
N LYS A 33 12.41 -21.12 -9.74
CA LYS A 33 12.19 -20.73 -11.12
C LYS A 33 11.05 -19.73 -11.19
N ILE A 34 11.35 -18.51 -11.63
CA ILE A 34 10.41 -17.38 -11.63
C ILE A 34 10.12 -16.97 -13.06
N HIS A 35 8.84 -16.93 -13.38
CA HIS A 35 8.31 -16.38 -14.62
C HIS A 35 7.68 -15.02 -14.32
N ARG A 36 7.95 -14.02 -15.18
CA ARG A 36 7.40 -12.67 -15.04
C ARG A 36 6.43 -12.42 -16.18
N LEU A 37 5.18 -12.21 -15.85
CA LEU A 37 4.20 -11.70 -16.79
C LEU A 37 4.13 -10.19 -16.63
N ASP A 38 4.83 -9.45 -17.48
CA ASP A 38 4.95 -7.99 -17.38
C ASP A 38 3.92 -7.29 -18.27
N TRP A 39 2.82 -6.89 -17.69
CA TRP A 39 1.72 -6.22 -18.37
C TRP A 39 2.05 -4.87 -18.97
N ARG A 40 3.10 -4.26 -18.55
CA ARG A 40 3.57 -2.97 -19.10
C ARG A 40 4.12 -3.15 -20.51
N ARG A 41 4.48 -4.40 -20.86
CA ARG A 41 5.06 -4.78 -22.17
C ARG A 41 4.11 -5.52 -23.08
N GLY A 42 2.91 -5.84 -22.59
CA GLY A 42 2.02 -6.79 -23.23
C GLY A 42 2.38 -8.23 -22.87
N VAL A 43 1.39 -9.10 -22.84
CA VAL A 43 1.56 -10.55 -22.61
C VAL A 43 0.60 -11.25 -23.56
N GLU A 44 1.11 -12.15 -24.39
CA GLU A 44 0.28 -12.98 -25.26
C GLU A 44 -0.48 -14.02 -24.43
N LYS A 45 -1.72 -14.33 -24.85
CA LYS A 45 -2.60 -15.24 -24.13
C LYS A 45 -2.00 -16.63 -23.99
N GLU A 46 -1.43 -17.14 -25.09
CA GLU A 46 -0.82 -18.46 -25.17
C GLU A 46 0.38 -18.58 -24.24
N GLU A 47 1.25 -17.57 -24.19
CA GLU A 47 2.37 -17.48 -23.25
C GLU A 47 1.90 -17.50 -21.82
N ALA A 48 0.86 -16.71 -21.50
CA ALA A 48 0.31 -16.67 -20.16
C ALA A 48 -0.23 -18.02 -19.71
N LEU A 49 -0.99 -18.71 -20.57
CA LEU A 49 -1.56 -20.02 -20.28
C LEU A 49 -0.49 -21.09 -20.06
N GLU A 50 0.54 -21.14 -20.91
CA GLU A 50 1.64 -22.09 -20.77
C GLU A 50 2.38 -21.92 -19.43
N VAL A 51 2.65 -20.66 -19.07
CA VAL A 51 3.33 -20.34 -17.81
C VAL A 51 2.46 -20.68 -16.60
N LEU A 52 1.16 -20.41 -16.65
CA LEU A 52 0.21 -20.70 -15.59
C LEU A 52 0.03 -22.22 -15.38
N ASP A 53 -0.04 -23.00 -16.48
CA ASP A 53 -0.19 -24.45 -16.42
C ASP A 53 0.96 -25.14 -15.70
N ASN A 54 2.15 -24.58 -15.79
CA ASN A 54 3.36 -25.12 -15.20
C ASN A 54 3.72 -24.52 -13.83
N SER A 55 2.83 -23.74 -13.24
CA SER A 55 3.12 -22.97 -12.01
C SER A 55 2.30 -23.44 -10.83
N LYS A 56 2.89 -23.30 -9.64
CA LYS A 56 2.23 -23.57 -8.35
C LYS A 56 1.91 -22.28 -7.59
N TYR A 57 2.79 -21.28 -7.67
CA TYR A 57 2.67 -20.04 -6.91
C TYR A 57 2.40 -18.86 -7.85
N LEU A 58 1.32 -18.16 -7.60
CA LEU A 58 0.92 -16.98 -8.35
C LEU A 58 1.02 -15.74 -7.47
N VAL A 59 1.91 -14.82 -7.81
CA VAL A 59 2.07 -13.56 -7.07
C VAL A 59 1.39 -12.44 -7.84
N LEU A 60 0.24 -12.06 -7.34
CA LEU A 60 -0.63 -11.03 -7.89
C LEU A 60 -0.22 -9.62 -7.41
N PRO A 61 -0.67 -8.56 -8.08
CA PRO A 61 -0.38 -7.17 -7.66
C PRO A 61 -0.96 -6.81 -6.29
N VAL A 62 -0.47 -5.69 -5.77
CA VAL A 62 -1.04 -5.02 -4.59
C VAL A 62 -1.49 -3.61 -4.99
N PRO A 63 -2.79 -3.32 -5.00
CA PRO A 63 -3.93 -4.23 -4.84
C PRO A 63 -4.11 -5.20 -6.02
N VAL A 64 -4.78 -6.34 -5.77
CA VAL A 64 -5.08 -7.34 -6.79
C VAL A 64 -5.90 -6.76 -7.95
N THR A 65 -6.78 -5.80 -7.68
CA THR A 65 -7.60 -5.09 -8.67
C THR A 65 -6.79 -4.36 -9.76
N LYS A 66 -5.47 -4.21 -9.61
CA LYS A 66 -4.61 -3.71 -10.71
C LYS A 66 -4.63 -4.64 -11.93
N ILE A 67 -4.89 -5.93 -11.74
CA ILE A 67 -5.07 -6.90 -12.84
C ILE A 67 -6.28 -6.54 -13.70
N GLU A 68 -7.34 -6.03 -13.11
CA GLU A 68 -8.58 -5.69 -13.79
C GLU A 68 -8.42 -4.59 -14.85
N ARG A 69 -7.33 -3.86 -14.81
CA ARG A 69 -6.98 -2.84 -15.81
C ARG A 69 -6.51 -3.44 -17.14
N ASN A 70 -6.14 -4.72 -17.14
CA ASN A 70 -5.83 -5.47 -18.36
C ASN A 70 -6.91 -6.53 -18.57
N HIS A 71 -7.77 -6.29 -19.57
CA HIS A 71 -8.93 -7.14 -19.86
C HIS A 71 -8.56 -8.59 -20.10
N ASP A 72 -7.49 -8.86 -20.87
CA ASP A 72 -7.16 -10.21 -21.33
C ASP A 72 -6.74 -11.11 -20.18
N VAL A 73 -6.00 -10.57 -19.23
CA VAL A 73 -5.48 -11.37 -18.11
C VAL A 73 -6.43 -11.51 -16.99
N ASN A 74 -7.17 -10.47 -16.70
CA ASN A 74 -8.29 -10.57 -15.78
C ASN A 74 -9.26 -11.66 -16.27
N PHE A 75 -9.52 -11.69 -17.57
CA PHE A 75 -10.34 -12.72 -18.20
C PHE A 75 -9.70 -14.11 -18.06
N ILE A 76 -8.43 -14.29 -18.44
CA ILE A 76 -7.70 -15.58 -18.34
C ILE A 76 -7.71 -16.09 -16.89
N LEU A 77 -7.31 -15.26 -15.92
CA LEU A 77 -7.32 -15.67 -14.50
C LEU A 77 -8.71 -15.97 -13.98
N LYS A 78 -9.70 -15.18 -14.37
CA LYS A 78 -11.10 -15.43 -13.97
C LYS A 78 -11.61 -16.73 -14.58
N GLU A 79 -11.36 -17.01 -15.85
CA GLU A 79 -11.75 -18.27 -16.50
C GLU A 79 -11.02 -19.46 -15.88
N GLU A 80 -9.72 -19.37 -15.68
CA GLU A 80 -8.94 -20.48 -15.12
C GLU A 80 -9.30 -20.77 -13.65
N LEU A 81 -9.62 -19.76 -12.85
CA LEU A 81 -10.11 -19.94 -11.47
C LEU A 81 -11.54 -20.50 -11.41
N THR A 82 -12.36 -20.25 -12.44
CA THR A 82 -13.74 -20.78 -12.50
C THR A 82 -13.85 -22.04 -13.34
N GLY A 83 -12.79 -22.41 -14.06
CA GLY A 83 -12.73 -23.61 -14.89
C GLY A 83 -12.73 -24.88 -14.04
N LYS A 84 -13.23 -25.99 -14.62
CA LYS A 84 -13.27 -27.32 -13.97
C LYS A 84 -11.91 -27.98 -13.80
N LYS A 85 -10.82 -27.32 -14.12
CA LYS A 85 -9.46 -27.84 -13.96
C LYS A 85 -9.05 -27.66 -12.50
N GLU A 86 -8.93 -28.75 -11.75
CA GLU A 86 -8.31 -28.71 -10.41
C GLU A 86 -6.88 -28.25 -10.53
N ARG A 87 -6.61 -27.05 -10.02
CA ARG A 87 -5.28 -26.47 -10.00
C ARG A 87 -4.78 -26.35 -8.56
N ASP A 88 -3.61 -26.89 -8.28
CA ASP A 88 -2.94 -26.77 -6.98
C ASP A 88 -2.21 -25.40 -6.86
N TRP A 89 -2.95 -24.32 -7.18
CA TRP A 89 -2.42 -22.96 -7.08
C TRP A 89 -2.49 -22.42 -5.66
N ILE A 90 -1.48 -21.63 -5.33
CA ILE A 90 -1.46 -20.77 -4.15
C ILE A 90 -1.27 -19.34 -4.60
N LEU A 91 -2.25 -18.49 -4.33
CA LEU A 91 -2.25 -17.09 -4.73
C LEU A 91 -1.71 -16.22 -3.60
N PHE A 92 -0.73 -15.39 -3.90
CA PHE A 92 -0.25 -14.33 -3.04
C PHE A 92 -0.62 -12.98 -3.65
N GLY A 93 -1.23 -12.10 -2.88
CA GLY A 93 -1.62 -10.78 -3.38
C GLY A 93 -1.90 -9.82 -2.23
N GLY A 94 -2.47 -8.69 -2.51
CA GLY A 94 -2.92 -7.78 -1.46
C GLY A 94 -4.21 -7.09 -1.81
N VAL A 95 -5.07 -6.90 -0.81
CA VAL A 95 -6.41 -6.31 -0.96
C VAL A 95 -7.26 -7.13 -1.94
N PHE A 96 -7.49 -8.40 -1.60
CA PHE A 96 -8.45 -9.24 -2.32
C PHE A 96 -9.86 -8.70 -2.07
N GLY A 97 -10.50 -8.21 -3.13
CA GLY A 97 -11.90 -7.78 -3.08
C GLY A 97 -12.86 -8.95 -2.88
N PRO A 98 -14.14 -8.69 -2.53
CA PRO A 98 -15.12 -9.75 -2.28
C PRO A 98 -15.27 -10.71 -3.47
N GLU A 99 -15.25 -10.21 -4.71
CA GLU A 99 -15.34 -11.03 -5.92
C GLU A 99 -14.18 -12.01 -6.05
N TRP A 100 -12.93 -11.55 -5.79
CA TRP A 100 -11.76 -12.40 -5.85
C TRP A 100 -11.75 -13.48 -4.76
N ARG A 101 -12.17 -13.13 -3.55
CA ARG A 101 -12.29 -14.08 -2.44
C ARG A 101 -13.30 -15.17 -2.78
N GLN A 102 -14.48 -14.78 -3.21
CA GLN A 102 -15.52 -15.73 -3.58
C GLN A 102 -15.07 -16.69 -4.68
N ARG A 103 -14.38 -16.20 -5.72
CA ARG A 103 -13.83 -17.05 -6.78
C ARG A 103 -12.79 -18.06 -6.28
N CYS A 104 -11.92 -17.64 -5.39
CA CYS A 104 -10.94 -18.56 -4.79
C CYS A 104 -11.64 -19.62 -3.94
N GLU A 105 -12.65 -19.24 -3.17
CA GLU A 105 -13.44 -20.15 -2.35
C GLU A 105 -14.21 -21.15 -3.22
N ASP A 106 -14.91 -20.70 -4.27
CA ASP A 106 -15.67 -21.54 -5.19
C ASP A 106 -14.78 -22.55 -5.95
N ALA A 107 -13.54 -22.15 -6.25
CA ALA A 107 -12.56 -22.98 -6.93
C ALA A 107 -11.75 -23.87 -5.98
N GLY A 108 -11.90 -23.73 -4.66
CA GLY A 108 -11.03 -24.38 -3.67
C GLY A 108 -9.56 -23.92 -3.76
N THR A 109 -9.31 -22.76 -4.36
CA THR A 109 -7.96 -22.23 -4.56
C THR A 109 -7.52 -21.45 -3.33
N GLU A 110 -6.36 -21.81 -2.80
CA GLU A 110 -5.80 -21.14 -1.64
C GLU A 110 -5.25 -19.76 -2.02
N TYR A 111 -5.52 -18.77 -1.17
CA TYR A 111 -4.95 -17.43 -1.33
C TYR A 111 -4.48 -16.85 0.00
N TYR A 112 -3.45 -16.00 -0.08
CA TYR A 112 -2.93 -15.23 1.05
C TYR A 112 -2.95 -13.75 0.72
N ASP A 113 -3.77 -13.00 1.47
CA ASP A 113 -3.82 -11.54 1.37
C ASP A 113 -2.75 -10.92 2.27
N MET A 114 -1.60 -10.59 1.69
CA MET A 114 -0.48 -9.99 2.40
C MET A 114 -0.83 -8.69 3.14
N MET A 115 -1.91 -8.00 2.72
CA MET A 115 -2.35 -6.76 3.36
C MET A 115 -3.24 -7.00 4.60
N THR A 116 -3.46 -8.26 4.99
CA THR A 116 -4.02 -8.63 6.30
C THR A 116 -2.93 -8.91 7.33
N ASP A 117 -1.69 -9.09 6.91
CA ASP A 117 -0.54 -9.28 7.79
C ASP A 117 -0.11 -7.96 8.43
N ALA A 118 -0.10 -7.93 9.77
CA ALA A 118 0.20 -6.71 10.52
C ALA A 118 1.62 -6.18 10.27
N VAL A 119 2.60 -7.08 10.09
CA VAL A 119 4.00 -6.73 9.83
C VAL A 119 4.14 -6.11 8.43
N VAL A 120 3.53 -6.75 7.42
CA VAL A 120 3.51 -6.23 6.05
C VAL A 120 2.87 -4.85 6.00
N VAL A 121 1.71 -4.72 6.64
CA VAL A 121 0.94 -3.47 6.67
C VAL A 121 1.72 -2.35 7.35
N HIS A 122 2.37 -2.63 8.49
CA HIS A 122 3.19 -1.63 9.18
C HIS A 122 4.40 -1.22 8.33
N ARG A 123 5.18 -2.17 7.83
CA ARG A 123 6.35 -1.88 6.98
C ARG A 123 5.96 -1.12 5.71
N ASN A 124 4.83 -1.45 5.11
CA ASN A 124 4.30 -0.72 3.96
C ASN A 124 3.90 0.72 4.32
N ALA A 125 3.36 0.96 5.53
CA ALA A 125 3.06 2.31 6.01
C ALA A 125 4.33 3.14 6.24
N CYS A 126 5.41 2.56 6.78
CA CYS A 126 6.71 3.21 6.91
C CYS A 126 7.26 3.67 5.54
N ILE A 127 7.26 2.77 4.55
CA ILE A 127 7.68 3.08 3.17
C ILE A 127 6.80 4.18 2.57
N THR A 128 5.49 4.14 2.82
CA THR A 128 4.56 5.18 2.36
C THR A 128 4.89 6.53 2.98
N ALA A 129 5.25 6.57 4.27
CA ALA A 129 5.63 7.80 4.95
C ALA A 129 6.90 8.43 4.36
N GLU A 130 7.94 7.63 4.13
CA GLU A 130 9.17 8.08 3.47
C GLU A 130 8.89 8.66 2.08
N ALA A 131 8.08 7.96 1.30
CA ALA A 131 7.68 8.39 -0.04
C ALA A 131 6.81 9.67 -0.02
N THR A 132 5.97 9.83 1.01
CA THR A 132 5.18 11.06 1.21
C THR A 132 6.09 12.26 1.48
N VAL A 133 7.17 12.07 2.26
CA VAL A 133 8.19 13.12 2.46
C VAL A 133 8.83 13.50 1.13
N ALA A 134 9.16 12.53 0.29
CA ALA A 134 9.72 12.80 -1.04
C ALA A 134 8.76 13.62 -1.93
N GLU A 135 7.46 13.30 -1.90
CA GLU A 135 6.45 14.08 -2.63
C GLU A 135 6.31 15.50 -2.06
N ILE A 136 6.35 15.68 -0.74
CA ILE A 136 6.34 17.01 -0.12
C ILE A 136 7.54 17.83 -0.62
N LEU A 137 8.75 17.27 -0.52
CA LEU A 137 9.98 17.97 -0.94
C LEU A 137 10.03 18.28 -2.45
N LYS A 138 9.34 17.49 -3.26
CA LYS A 138 9.25 17.70 -4.72
C LYS A 138 8.31 18.83 -5.10
N TYR A 139 7.26 19.07 -4.32
CA TYR A 139 6.17 19.97 -4.69
C TYR A 139 6.01 21.18 -3.78
N SER A 140 6.74 21.25 -2.66
CA SER A 140 6.79 22.39 -1.74
C SER A 140 8.14 23.06 -1.82
N ASP A 141 8.15 24.38 -1.95
CA ASP A 141 9.38 25.20 -1.93
C ASP A 141 9.91 25.47 -0.52
N TYR A 142 9.27 24.89 0.51
CA TYR A 142 9.58 25.16 1.92
C TYR A 142 10.21 23.97 2.60
N SER A 143 11.13 24.27 3.52
CA SER A 143 11.70 23.24 4.42
C SER A 143 10.63 22.63 5.32
N ILE A 144 10.66 21.32 5.50
CA ILE A 144 9.77 20.60 6.43
C ILE A 144 9.98 21.08 7.87
N ARG A 145 11.24 21.36 8.27
CA ARG A 145 11.56 21.84 9.61
C ARG A 145 10.89 23.18 9.91
N GLY A 146 10.13 23.21 11.01
CA GLY A 146 9.41 24.38 11.48
C GLY A 146 8.09 24.66 10.76
N GLN A 147 7.79 23.94 9.66
CA GLN A 147 6.55 24.10 8.91
C GLN A 147 5.36 23.52 9.70
N LYS A 148 4.22 24.21 9.65
CA LYS A 148 2.93 23.65 10.05
C LYS A 148 2.44 22.72 8.95
N ILE A 149 2.31 21.43 9.26
CA ILE A 149 1.84 20.40 8.33
C ILE A 149 0.60 19.73 8.90
N ILE A 150 -0.45 19.65 8.12
CA ILE A 150 -1.69 18.98 8.50
C ILE A 150 -1.67 17.56 7.94
N VAL A 151 -1.94 16.57 8.80
CA VAL A 151 -2.14 15.17 8.40
C VAL A 151 -3.61 14.80 8.63
N SER A 152 -4.33 14.59 7.55
CA SER A 152 -5.73 14.18 7.56
C SER A 152 -5.83 12.67 7.67
N GLY A 153 -6.40 12.19 8.78
CA GLY A 153 -6.48 10.78 9.16
C GLY A 153 -5.32 10.33 10.06
N TYR A 154 -5.65 9.45 11.03
CA TYR A 154 -4.67 8.87 11.95
C TYR A 154 -4.78 7.34 11.97
N GLY A 155 -4.91 6.77 10.76
CA GLY A 155 -4.80 5.34 10.51
C GLY A 155 -3.34 4.91 10.34
N ARG A 156 -3.11 3.73 9.80
CA ARG A 156 -1.78 3.13 9.62
C ARG A 156 -0.77 4.07 8.93
N CYS A 157 -1.11 4.61 7.77
CA CYS A 157 -0.22 5.54 7.05
C CYS A 157 -0.15 6.90 7.75
N GLY A 158 -1.28 7.44 8.22
CA GLY A 158 -1.31 8.76 8.88
C GLY A 158 -0.43 8.84 10.12
N LYS A 159 -0.38 7.77 10.92
CA LYS A 159 0.52 7.66 12.09
C LYS A 159 1.98 7.74 11.68
N GLU A 160 2.41 6.91 10.74
CA GLU A 160 3.80 6.87 10.30
C GLU A 160 4.24 8.18 9.62
N ILE A 161 3.34 8.80 8.84
CA ILE A 161 3.59 10.11 8.23
C ILE A 161 3.76 11.20 9.29
N ALA A 162 2.85 11.27 10.25
CA ALA A 162 2.92 12.24 11.35
C ALA A 162 4.22 12.06 12.14
N ARG A 163 4.59 10.82 12.47
CA ARG A 163 5.81 10.48 13.20
C ARG A 163 7.07 10.93 12.45
N VAL A 164 7.18 10.62 11.16
CA VAL A 164 8.34 10.97 10.34
C VAL A 164 8.45 12.48 10.18
N LEU A 165 7.35 13.18 9.87
CA LEU A 165 7.34 14.64 9.72
C LEU A 165 7.71 15.35 11.02
N SER A 166 7.20 14.89 12.17
CA SER A 166 7.60 15.43 13.48
C SER A 166 9.08 15.20 13.78
N ALA A 167 9.61 14.01 13.46
CA ALA A 167 11.03 13.71 13.61
C ALA A 167 11.92 14.62 12.73
N MET A 168 11.42 15.09 11.59
CA MET A 168 12.08 16.09 10.75
C MET A 168 11.91 17.52 11.27
N GLY A 169 11.18 17.71 12.36
CA GLY A 169 10.99 19.00 13.01
C GLY A 169 9.79 19.81 12.49
N ALA A 170 8.84 19.18 11.81
CA ALA A 170 7.56 19.83 11.48
C ALA A 170 6.67 19.98 12.70
N LYS A 171 5.79 20.98 12.69
CA LYS A 171 4.69 21.13 13.64
C LYS A 171 3.47 20.43 13.03
N VAL A 172 3.24 19.19 13.47
CA VAL A 172 2.18 18.35 12.88
C VAL A 172 0.89 18.52 13.64
N THR A 173 -0.18 18.87 12.92
CA THR A 173 -1.56 18.82 13.38
C THR A 173 -2.30 17.68 12.68
N VAL A 174 -2.88 16.77 13.46
CA VAL A 174 -3.66 15.64 12.96
C VAL A 174 -5.15 16.00 12.93
N LEU A 175 -5.80 15.81 11.80
CA LEU A 175 -7.26 15.86 11.71
C LEU A 175 -7.81 14.44 11.74
N ALA A 176 -8.63 14.11 12.77
CA ALA A 176 -9.22 12.79 12.87
C ALA A 176 -10.64 12.84 13.46
N ARG A 177 -11.55 12.05 12.86
CA ARG A 177 -12.95 11.95 13.31
C ARG A 177 -13.10 11.30 14.68
N SER A 178 -12.37 10.21 14.92
CA SER A 178 -12.45 9.43 16.15
C SER A 178 -11.75 10.17 17.30
N ALA A 179 -12.44 10.32 18.43
CA ALA A 179 -11.86 10.86 19.66
C ALA A 179 -10.69 10.02 20.18
N GLU A 180 -10.76 8.70 19.97
CA GLU A 180 -9.68 7.77 20.29
C GLU A 180 -8.42 8.06 19.47
N ALA A 181 -8.56 8.21 18.13
CA ALA A 181 -7.46 8.55 17.25
C ALA A 181 -6.81 9.89 17.63
N ARG A 182 -7.62 10.90 17.98
CA ARG A 182 -7.11 12.19 18.45
C ARG A 182 -6.36 12.08 19.79
N ARG A 183 -6.88 11.27 20.72
CA ARG A 183 -6.21 11.03 22.01
C ARG A 183 -4.86 10.34 21.79
N LEU A 184 -4.83 9.31 20.94
CA LEU A 184 -3.60 8.60 20.61
C LEU A 184 -2.57 9.53 19.95
N ALA A 185 -2.97 10.35 18.97
CA ALA A 185 -2.10 11.32 18.33
C ALA A 185 -1.47 12.30 19.37
N ARG A 186 -2.25 12.76 20.35
CA ARG A 186 -1.73 13.63 21.41
C ARG A 186 -0.75 12.90 22.33
N THR A 187 -1.01 11.65 22.66
CA THR A 187 -0.09 10.82 23.46
C THR A 187 1.26 10.62 22.72
N GLU A 188 1.23 10.57 21.40
CA GLU A 188 2.42 10.46 20.54
C GLU A 188 3.08 11.83 20.23
N GLY A 189 2.61 12.90 20.89
CA GLY A 189 3.25 14.23 20.83
C GLY A 189 2.76 15.13 19.68
N HIS A 190 1.65 14.80 19.02
CA HIS A 190 1.07 15.61 17.96
C HIS A 190 -0.10 16.48 18.48
N GLU A 191 -0.32 17.63 17.88
CA GLU A 191 -1.59 18.30 17.99
C GLU A 191 -2.65 17.50 17.23
N ALA A 192 -3.88 17.44 17.77
CA ALA A 192 -4.93 16.69 17.12
C ALA A 192 -6.30 17.28 17.39
N VAL A 193 -7.07 17.50 16.32
CA VAL A 193 -8.40 18.10 16.37
C VAL A 193 -9.40 17.33 15.51
N ASP A 194 -10.69 17.64 15.66
CA ASP A 194 -11.73 17.12 14.79
C ASP A 194 -11.70 17.82 13.42
N PHE A 195 -12.24 17.18 12.38
CA PHE A 195 -12.34 17.77 11.04
C PHE A 195 -13.14 19.08 11.00
N SER A 196 -14.05 19.31 11.95
CA SER A 196 -14.78 20.58 12.06
C SER A 196 -13.88 21.79 12.33
N TYR A 197 -12.70 21.57 12.92
CA TYR A 197 -11.67 22.60 13.13
C TYR A 197 -10.66 22.69 11.97
N GLY A 198 -10.89 21.93 10.91
CA GLY A 198 -10.01 21.89 9.74
C GLY A 198 -9.73 23.28 9.13
N PRO A 199 -10.74 24.14 8.93
CA PRO A 199 -10.52 25.49 8.41
C PRO A 199 -9.61 26.34 9.28
N GLU A 200 -9.82 26.35 10.60
CA GLU A 200 -8.97 27.10 11.55
C GLU A 200 -7.53 26.63 11.54
N GLU A 201 -7.35 25.32 11.50
CA GLU A 201 -6.02 24.69 11.43
C GLU A 201 -5.35 24.91 10.08
N ALA A 202 -6.13 25.03 8.99
CA ALA A 202 -5.61 25.25 7.66
C ALA A 202 -5.12 26.69 7.44
N TYR A 203 -5.49 27.63 8.33
CA TYR A 203 -5.07 29.02 8.20
C TYR A 203 -3.56 29.15 8.08
N GLY A 204 -3.12 29.63 6.93
CA GLY A 204 -1.71 29.79 6.57
C GLY A 204 -0.91 28.48 6.43
N ALA A 205 -1.55 27.33 6.46
CA ALA A 205 -0.87 26.06 6.23
C ALA A 205 -0.39 25.96 4.77
N ARG A 206 0.84 25.46 4.57
CA ARG A 206 1.44 25.26 3.25
C ARG A 206 1.47 23.81 2.79
N THR A 207 1.28 22.88 3.70
CA THR A 207 1.27 21.45 3.35
C THR A 207 0.15 20.73 4.08
N VAL A 208 -0.68 20.04 3.32
CA VAL A 208 -1.68 19.10 3.84
C VAL A 208 -1.43 17.73 3.23
N VAL A 209 -1.36 16.70 4.06
CA VAL A 209 -1.28 15.30 3.62
C VAL A 209 -2.60 14.63 3.91
N ASN A 210 -3.30 14.17 2.87
CA ASN A 210 -4.54 13.43 3.05
C ASN A 210 -4.31 11.92 2.97
N THR A 211 -4.82 11.20 3.99
CA THR A 211 -4.78 9.72 4.03
C THR A 211 -6.18 9.09 4.06
N VAL A 212 -7.24 9.91 4.02
CA VAL A 212 -8.63 9.47 4.16
C VAL A 212 -9.30 9.35 2.79
N PRO A 213 -9.80 8.17 2.39
CA PRO A 213 -10.44 7.95 1.09
C PRO A 213 -11.93 8.39 1.10
N ALA A 214 -12.19 9.56 1.63
CA ALA A 214 -13.50 10.21 1.66
C ALA A 214 -13.30 11.71 1.65
N LEU A 215 -14.23 12.45 1.06
CA LEU A 215 -14.15 13.91 0.92
C LEU A 215 -14.12 14.60 2.29
N VAL A 216 -12.91 14.88 2.78
CA VAL A 216 -12.64 15.52 4.09
C VAL A 216 -11.89 16.84 3.96
N ILE A 217 -11.11 17.03 2.90
CA ILE A 217 -10.45 18.30 2.57
C ILE A 217 -11.39 19.07 1.66
N ARG A 218 -12.24 19.89 2.28
CA ARG A 218 -13.32 20.61 1.61
C ARG A 218 -12.99 22.10 1.40
N GLU A 219 -13.80 22.76 0.59
CA GLU A 219 -13.67 24.18 0.25
C GLU A 219 -13.40 25.09 1.47
N PRO A 220 -14.12 25.02 2.62
CA PRO A 220 -13.82 25.89 3.74
C PRO A 220 -12.40 25.77 4.28
N MET A 221 -11.82 24.57 4.23
CA MET A 221 -10.44 24.33 4.62
C MET A 221 -9.45 24.82 3.57
N ILE A 222 -9.73 24.54 2.30
CA ILE A 222 -8.86 24.90 1.17
C ILE A 222 -8.70 26.42 1.07
N ARG A 223 -9.79 27.16 1.27
CA ARG A 223 -9.81 28.63 1.23
C ARG A 223 -8.87 29.29 2.25
N GLU A 224 -8.68 28.66 3.42
CA GLU A 224 -7.83 29.20 4.50
C GLU A 224 -6.34 28.85 4.32
N MET A 225 -6.01 27.99 3.37
CA MET A 225 -4.62 27.60 3.10
C MET A 225 -3.83 28.77 2.49
N HIS A 226 -2.52 28.72 2.65
CA HIS A 226 -1.64 29.68 1.97
C HIS A 226 -1.72 29.49 0.45
N SER A 227 -1.61 30.58 -0.33
CA SER A 227 -1.76 30.57 -1.78
C SER A 227 -0.75 29.68 -2.53
N ASP A 228 0.38 29.38 -1.93
CA ASP A 228 1.41 28.47 -2.46
C ASP A 228 1.39 27.08 -1.80
N ALA A 229 0.27 26.75 -1.17
CA ALA A 229 0.12 25.48 -0.50
C ALA A 229 0.02 24.30 -1.48
N VAL A 230 0.40 23.11 -0.96
CA VAL A 230 0.25 21.85 -1.66
C VAL A 230 -0.53 20.85 -0.81
N ILE A 231 -1.45 20.14 -1.44
CA ILE A 231 -2.14 18.99 -0.87
C ILE A 231 -1.53 17.72 -1.48
N ILE A 232 -0.94 16.86 -0.65
CA ILE A 232 -0.48 15.53 -1.05
C ILE A 232 -1.56 14.53 -0.68
N ASP A 233 -2.34 14.08 -1.65
CA ASP A 233 -3.42 13.13 -1.44
C ASP A 233 -2.94 11.70 -1.74
N ILE A 234 -2.64 10.94 -0.69
CA ILE A 234 -2.20 9.53 -0.78
C ILE A 234 -3.35 8.54 -0.62
N ALA A 235 -4.55 9.02 -0.35
CA ALA A 235 -5.71 8.18 -0.13
C ALA A 235 -6.07 7.39 -1.39
N SER A 236 -6.55 6.16 -1.22
CA SER A 236 -7.09 5.39 -2.33
C SER A 236 -8.29 6.10 -2.97
N ARG A 237 -8.58 5.77 -4.22
CA ARG A 237 -9.75 6.35 -4.91
C ARG A 237 -11.04 6.15 -4.11
N PRO A 238 -11.92 7.14 -4.07
CA PRO A 238 -11.95 8.37 -4.92
C PRO A 238 -10.98 9.48 -4.48
N GLY A 239 -10.19 9.34 -3.42
CA GLY A 239 -9.43 10.41 -2.81
C GLY A 239 -10.24 11.13 -1.74
N GLY A 240 -9.70 12.22 -1.17
CA GLY A 240 -10.39 12.94 -0.10
C GLY A 240 -10.34 14.45 -0.21
N THR A 241 -9.92 14.99 -1.37
CA THR A 241 -9.77 16.42 -1.63
C THR A 241 -10.81 16.92 -2.62
N ASP A 242 -11.42 18.04 -2.34
CA ASP A 242 -12.29 18.77 -3.26
C ASP A 242 -11.43 19.44 -4.36
N LEU A 243 -11.35 18.77 -5.51
CA LEU A 243 -10.50 19.20 -6.62
C LEU A 243 -11.02 20.50 -7.27
N MET A 244 -12.34 20.70 -7.30
CA MET A 244 -12.92 21.92 -7.87
C MET A 244 -12.62 23.14 -6.99
N ALA A 245 -12.76 22.96 -5.68
CA ALA A 245 -12.38 24.03 -4.74
C ALA A 245 -10.87 24.30 -4.81
N ALA A 246 -10.03 23.27 -4.87
CA ALA A 246 -8.58 23.45 -4.98
C ALA A 246 -8.21 24.23 -6.25
N GLU A 247 -8.81 23.93 -7.39
CA GLU A 247 -8.62 24.65 -8.63
C GLU A 247 -9.07 26.12 -8.52
N THR A 248 -10.24 26.36 -7.91
CA THR A 248 -10.79 27.70 -7.69
C THR A 248 -9.87 28.60 -6.88
N TYR A 249 -9.24 28.05 -5.84
CA TYR A 249 -8.31 28.78 -4.95
C TYR A 249 -6.84 28.68 -5.39
N GLY A 250 -6.54 28.03 -6.51
CA GLY A 250 -5.20 27.89 -7.04
C GLY A 250 -4.30 26.96 -6.21
N ILE A 251 -4.88 26.10 -5.36
CA ILE A 251 -4.14 25.18 -4.52
C ILE A 251 -3.76 23.90 -5.30
N LYS A 252 -2.47 23.59 -5.30
CA LYS A 252 -1.95 22.41 -5.99
C LYS A 252 -2.34 21.13 -5.26
N VAL A 253 -2.96 20.19 -5.98
CA VAL A 253 -3.26 18.85 -5.47
C VAL A 253 -2.43 17.81 -6.21
N VAL A 254 -1.70 17.00 -5.46
CA VAL A 254 -0.88 15.87 -5.96
C VAL A 254 -1.54 14.57 -5.54
N ALA A 255 -2.14 13.85 -6.48
CA ALA A 255 -2.67 12.51 -6.25
C ALA A 255 -1.52 11.50 -6.24
N ALA A 256 -1.02 11.18 -5.05
CA ALA A 256 0.18 10.35 -4.83
C ALA A 256 -0.20 8.90 -4.48
N LEU A 257 -0.77 8.19 -5.46
CA LEU A 257 -1.25 6.83 -5.27
C LEU A 257 -0.14 5.79 -5.45
N GLY A 258 -0.16 4.73 -4.63
CA GLY A 258 0.69 3.56 -4.80
C GLY A 258 2.17 3.82 -4.55
N LEU A 259 2.50 4.76 -3.69
CA LEU A 259 3.85 5.20 -3.35
C LEU A 259 4.87 4.07 -3.14
N PRO A 260 4.57 2.95 -2.45
CA PRO A 260 5.51 1.84 -2.31
C PRO A 260 5.89 1.14 -3.62
N GLY A 261 5.10 1.33 -4.69
CA GLY A 261 5.40 0.84 -6.03
C GLY A 261 6.26 1.79 -6.87
N LEU A 262 6.43 3.04 -6.41
CA LEU A 262 7.18 4.11 -7.08
C LEU A 262 8.49 4.42 -6.38
N TYR A 263 8.49 4.46 -5.05
CA TYR A 263 9.63 4.80 -4.21
C TYR A 263 10.14 3.58 -3.46
N THR A 264 11.45 3.53 -3.20
CA THR A 264 12.12 2.46 -2.43
C THR A 264 11.66 1.05 -2.81
N THR A 265 11.46 0.81 -4.11
CA THR A 265 10.78 -0.37 -4.66
C THR A 265 11.48 -1.70 -4.34
N LYS A 266 12.80 -1.68 -4.08
CA LYS A 266 13.54 -2.88 -3.60
C LYS A 266 13.18 -3.22 -2.17
N SER A 267 13.12 -2.23 -1.27
CA SER A 267 12.69 -2.42 0.12
C SER A 267 11.25 -2.91 0.20
N SER A 268 10.37 -2.30 -0.61
CA SER A 268 8.97 -2.70 -0.71
C SER A 268 8.81 -4.13 -1.25
N ALA A 269 9.61 -4.53 -2.25
CA ALA A 269 9.64 -5.90 -2.76
C ALA A 269 10.09 -6.90 -1.68
N LYS A 270 11.11 -6.55 -0.90
CA LYS A 270 11.59 -7.40 0.19
C LYS A 270 10.52 -7.65 1.26
N VAL A 271 9.73 -6.63 1.61
CA VAL A 271 8.61 -6.80 2.57
C VAL A 271 7.63 -7.87 2.09
N LEU A 272 7.26 -7.84 0.81
CA LEU A 272 6.36 -8.83 0.22
C LEU A 272 7.01 -10.21 0.13
N ALA A 273 8.30 -10.28 -0.26
CA ALA A 273 9.03 -11.53 -0.34
C ALA A 273 9.13 -12.23 1.02
N ASP A 274 9.45 -11.48 2.08
CA ASP A 274 9.54 -12.00 3.43
C ASP A 274 8.21 -12.65 3.85
N ALA A 275 7.07 -11.99 3.57
CA ALA A 275 5.74 -12.51 3.89
C ALA A 275 5.39 -13.79 3.07
N ILE A 276 5.70 -13.80 1.78
CA ILE A 276 5.49 -14.98 0.92
C ILE A 276 6.30 -16.18 1.42
N LEU A 277 7.57 -15.95 1.75
CA LEU A 277 8.45 -17.01 2.24
C LEU A 277 8.02 -17.53 3.60
N GLU A 278 7.61 -16.65 4.51
CA GLU A 278 7.15 -17.05 5.84
C GLU A 278 5.87 -17.89 5.75
N HIS A 279 4.89 -17.43 4.96
CA HIS A 279 3.66 -18.21 4.75
C HIS A 279 3.93 -19.58 4.10
N SER A 280 4.85 -19.63 3.14
CA SER A 280 5.23 -20.88 2.49
C SER A 280 5.94 -21.87 3.42
N LYS A 281 6.73 -21.39 4.41
CA LYS A 281 7.37 -22.22 5.45
C LYS A 281 6.37 -22.88 6.37
N ILE A 282 5.41 -22.11 6.86
CA ILE A 282 4.38 -22.58 7.79
C ILE A 282 3.64 -23.78 7.21
N ARG A 283 3.42 -23.79 5.87
CA ARG A 283 2.78 -24.91 5.19
C ARG A 283 3.64 -26.16 5.07
N GLN A 284 4.93 -26.01 4.80
CA GLN A 284 5.84 -27.17 4.65
C GLN A 284 6.02 -27.94 5.96
N ASP A 285 5.99 -27.24 7.09
CA ASP A 285 6.16 -27.83 8.42
C ASP A 285 4.88 -28.49 8.98
N GLY A 286 3.73 -28.41 8.28
CA GLY A 286 2.45 -29.01 8.71
C GLY A 286 1.92 -28.46 10.05
N LYS A 287 2.45 -27.34 10.51
CA LYS A 287 2.02 -26.68 11.75
C LYS A 287 0.94 -25.67 11.45
N GLU A 288 -0.23 -25.85 12.05
CA GLU A 288 -1.23 -24.76 12.12
C GLU A 288 -0.55 -23.49 12.59
N ALA A 289 -0.74 -22.41 11.84
CA ALA A 289 -0.15 -21.13 12.14
C ALA A 289 -0.56 -20.69 13.55
N LYS A 290 0.29 -20.92 14.55
CA LYS A 290 0.20 -20.16 15.79
C LYS A 290 0.50 -18.72 15.41
N THR A 291 -0.53 -17.89 15.46
CA THR A 291 -0.43 -16.44 15.31
C THR A 291 0.58 -15.95 16.34
N TRP A 292 1.82 -15.69 15.89
CA TRP A 292 2.81 -15.01 16.71
C TRP A 292 2.39 -13.55 16.79
N ILE A 293 1.66 -13.22 17.84
CA ILE A 293 1.46 -11.82 18.23
C ILE A 293 2.83 -11.35 18.74
N TYR A 294 3.58 -10.69 17.86
CA TYR A 294 4.68 -9.85 18.31
C TYR A 294 4.08 -8.68 19.06
N GLN A 295 4.09 -8.77 20.38
CA GLN A 295 4.03 -7.57 21.20
C GLN A 295 5.27 -6.76 20.83
N ILE A 296 5.06 -5.73 20.04
CA ILE A 296 6.04 -4.66 19.87
C ILE A 296 6.02 -3.94 21.21
N ALA A 297 6.98 -4.28 22.07
CA ALA A 297 7.34 -3.39 23.17
C ALA A 297 7.85 -2.09 22.52
N ILE A 298 7.20 -1.00 22.90
CA ILE A 298 7.50 0.38 22.54
C ILE A 298 8.91 0.73 22.99
#